data_4f0ec3df198657192cf7daa641636037
#
_entry.id   4f0ec3df198657192cf7daa641636037
#
_cell.length_a   1.000
_cell.length_b   1.000
_cell.length_c   1.000
_cell.angle_alpha   90.00
_cell.angle_beta   90.00
_cell.angle_gamma   90.00
#
_symmetry.space_group_name_H-M   'P 1'
#
loop_
_entity.id
_entity.type
_entity.pdbx_description
1 polymer ?
#
loop_
_entity_poly.entity_id
_entity_poly.type
_entity_poly.pdbx_seq_one_letter_code
_entity_poly.pdbx_strand_id
1 'polypeptide(L)'
;MNRVRKQIHYSRAEKEQLTGYHIGVGVLDSGIFPHEDLKDQIRAFRDFTNKYQLPYDETGHGTHVCGILAGNGRVLHGKYKGMAPCCDLYVGKILNKRGEGSLKTLLRGLQWLLSIAESCNIRVINIS
;
A
#
# COMPACT_ATOMS: atom_id res chain seq x y z
N MET A 1 2.38 4.33 -15.84
CA MET A 1 2.89 3.00 -15.44
C MET A 1 3.70 2.31 -16.54
N ASN A 2 3.19 2.16 -17.75
CA ASN A 2 3.92 1.43 -18.83
C ASN A 2 5.30 2.02 -19.13
N ARG A 3 5.44 3.36 -19.15
CA ARG A 3 6.72 4.03 -19.36
C ARG A 3 7.72 3.74 -18.24
N VAL A 4 7.27 3.82 -16.98
CA VAL A 4 8.10 3.53 -15.80
C VAL A 4 8.52 2.07 -15.80
N ARG A 5 7.59 1.13 -16.01
CA ARG A 5 7.88 -0.31 -16.10
C ARG A 5 8.94 -0.63 -17.15
N LYS A 6 8.86 0.00 -18.32
CA LYS A 6 9.85 -0.16 -19.37
C LYS A 6 11.22 0.34 -18.92
N GLN A 7 11.26 1.49 -18.26
CA GLN A 7 12.49 2.14 -17.83
C GLN A 7 13.23 1.37 -16.73
N ILE A 8 12.50 0.72 -15.82
CA ILE A 8 13.08 -0.10 -14.73
C ILE A 8 13.22 -1.59 -15.10
N HIS A 9 13.04 -1.93 -16.37
CA HIS A 9 13.12 -3.31 -16.86
C HIS A 9 12.17 -4.30 -16.15
N TYR A 10 11.00 -3.84 -15.77
CA TYR A 10 9.99 -4.63 -15.04
C TYR A 10 9.57 -5.92 -15.77
N SER A 11 9.75 -5.98 -17.09
CA SER A 11 9.44 -7.16 -17.89
C SER A 11 10.15 -8.45 -17.42
N ARG A 12 11.30 -8.31 -16.77
CA ARG A 12 12.00 -9.46 -16.17
C ARG A 12 11.20 -10.02 -14.99
N ALA A 13 10.76 -9.14 -14.08
CA ALA A 13 9.93 -9.55 -12.96
C ALA A 13 8.61 -10.21 -13.41
N GLU A 14 7.99 -9.69 -14.49
CA GLU A 14 6.77 -10.29 -15.07
C GLU A 14 7.04 -11.69 -15.63
N LYS A 15 8.14 -11.89 -16.37
CA LYS A 15 8.54 -13.21 -16.90
C LYS A 15 8.82 -14.22 -15.80
N GLU A 16 9.41 -13.78 -14.70
CA GLU A 16 9.71 -14.60 -13.53
C GLU A 16 8.50 -14.74 -12.58
N GLN A 17 7.32 -14.17 -12.93
CA GLN A 17 6.08 -14.18 -12.15
C GLN A 17 6.25 -13.62 -10.73
N LEU A 18 7.11 -12.63 -10.57
CA LEU A 18 7.34 -11.94 -9.30
C LEU A 18 6.21 -10.94 -9.04
N THR A 19 5.10 -11.41 -8.48
CA THR A 19 3.87 -10.64 -8.28
C THR A 19 3.72 -10.08 -6.86
N GLY A 20 4.62 -10.43 -5.95
CA GLY A 20 4.49 -10.12 -4.52
C GLY A 20 3.54 -11.06 -3.77
N TYR A 21 3.16 -12.21 -4.35
CA TYR A 21 2.28 -13.18 -3.71
C TYR A 21 2.85 -13.65 -2.37
N HIS A 22 2.00 -13.65 -1.33
CA HIS A 22 2.36 -13.93 0.08
C HIS A 22 3.38 -12.95 0.70
N ILE A 23 3.66 -11.83 0.07
CA ILE A 23 4.52 -10.78 0.66
C ILE A 23 3.63 -9.68 1.23
N GLY A 24 3.80 -9.41 2.53
CA GLY A 24 3.19 -8.26 3.19
C GLY A 24 4.00 -6.99 2.94
N VAL A 25 3.28 -5.91 2.64
CA VAL A 25 3.86 -4.56 2.51
C VAL A 25 3.14 -3.62 3.46
N GLY A 26 3.88 -3.03 4.38
CA GLY A 26 3.41 -1.94 5.23
C GLY A 26 3.44 -0.63 4.47
N VAL A 27 2.39 0.17 4.58
CA VAL A 27 2.33 1.52 4.01
C VAL A 27 1.91 2.50 5.09
N LEU A 28 2.76 3.48 5.38
CA LEU A 28 2.46 4.57 6.30
C LEU A 28 2.31 5.85 5.49
N ASP A 29 1.05 6.32 5.39
CA ASP A 29 0.68 7.43 4.50
C ASP A 29 -0.63 8.10 4.97
N SER A 30 -1.34 8.76 4.07
CA SER A 30 -2.62 9.44 4.35
C SER A 30 -3.82 8.49 4.51
N GLY A 31 -3.64 7.22 4.29
CA GLY A 31 -4.68 6.21 4.32
C GLY A 31 -4.80 5.43 3.02
N ILE A 32 -5.92 4.75 2.85
CA ILE A 32 -6.26 4.04 1.61
C ILE A 32 -7.78 4.03 1.41
N PHE A 33 -8.22 4.40 0.21
CA PHE A 33 -9.59 4.17 -0.22
C PHE A 33 -9.70 2.74 -0.79
N PRO A 34 -10.71 1.94 -0.39
CA PRO A 34 -10.87 0.57 -0.87
C PRO A 34 -11.41 0.52 -2.30
N HIS A 35 -10.61 1.03 -3.25
CA HIS A 35 -10.88 0.98 -4.68
C HIS A 35 -10.97 -0.47 -5.17
N GLU A 36 -11.75 -0.72 -6.23
CA GLU A 36 -11.93 -2.06 -6.82
C GLU A 36 -10.61 -2.77 -7.16
N ASP A 37 -9.60 -2.01 -7.57
CA ASP A 37 -8.26 -2.55 -7.87
C ASP A 37 -7.39 -2.80 -6.63
N LEU A 38 -7.84 -2.45 -5.42
CA LEU A 38 -7.05 -2.51 -4.19
C LEU A 38 -7.74 -3.28 -3.05
N LYS A 39 -9.06 -3.28 -3.02
CA LYS A 39 -9.84 -3.78 -1.87
C LYS A 39 -9.48 -5.20 -1.45
N ASP A 40 -9.18 -6.07 -2.41
CA ASP A 40 -8.88 -7.47 -2.16
C ASP A 40 -7.46 -7.70 -1.60
N GLN A 41 -6.57 -6.71 -1.70
CA GLN A 41 -5.22 -6.75 -1.14
C GLN A 41 -5.11 -6.14 0.24
N ILE A 42 -6.09 -5.32 0.68
CA ILE A 42 -6.07 -4.70 2.01
C ILE A 42 -6.33 -5.76 3.08
N ARG A 43 -5.30 -6.11 3.86
CA ARG A 43 -5.40 -7.09 4.95
C ARG A 43 -5.66 -6.44 6.30
N ALA A 44 -5.08 -5.27 6.54
CA ALA A 44 -5.32 -4.50 7.74
C ALA A 44 -5.20 -3.01 7.48
N PHE A 45 -5.97 -2.25 8.22
CA PHE A 45 -5.92 -0.79 8.24
C PHE A 45 -5.93 -0.30 9.69
N ARG A 46 -5.11 0.71 9.98
CA ARG A 46 -5.12 1.37 11.29
C ARG A 46 -4.95 2.88 11.14
N ASP A 47 -5.86 3.62 11.78
CA ASP A 47 -5.83 5.08 11.82
C ASP A 47 -5.16 5.57 13.10
N PHE A 48 -4.03 6.26 12.95
CA PHE A 48 -3.30 6.88 14.06
C PHE A 48 -3.63 8.35 14.24
N THR A 49 -4.51 8.90 13.39
CA THR A 49 -4.92 10.31 13.43
C THR A 49 -6.26 10.53 14.14
N ASN A 50 -7.29 9.74 13.80
CA ASN A 50 -8.67 9.92 14.29
C ASN A 50 -9.30 8.65 14.89
N LYS A 51 -8.61 7.53 14.90
CA LYS A 51 -9.09 6.24 15.44
C LYS A 51 -10.27 5.63 14.67
N TYR A 52 -10.53 5.99 13.41
CA TYR A 52 -11.50 5.27 12.60
C TYR A 52 -10.98 3.87 12.25
N GLN A 53 -11.89 2.91 12.16
CA GLN A 53 -11.52 1.50 11.97
C GLN A 53 -11.58 1.07 10.50
N LEU A 54 -12.42 1.72 9.68
CA LEU A 54 -12.57 1.38 8.28
C LEU A 54 -11.60 2.16 7.40
N PRO A 55 -11.05 1.54 6.34
CA PRO A 55 -10.15 2.21 5.41
C PRO A 55 -10.77 3.45 4.77
N TYR A 56 -10.04 4.55 4.78
CA TYR A 56 -10.38 5.80 4.11
C TYR A 56 -9.12 6.61 3.82
N ASP A 57 -9.24 7.56 2.90
CA ASP A 57 -8.15 8.45 2.50
C ASP A 57 -8.71 9.79 2.01
N GLU A 58 -8.51 10.85 2.78
CA GLU A 58 -9.07 12.17 2.49
C GLU A 58 -8.24 12.94 1.45
N THR A 59 -6.95 12.62 1.29
CA THR A 59 -6.05 13.29 0.35
C THR A 59 -5.90 12.54 -0.96
N GLY A 60 -6.09 11.23 -0.95
CA GLY A 60 -5.87 10.34 -2.09
C GLY A 60 -4.41 9.95 -2.33
N HIS A 61 -3.44 10.52 -1.59
CA HIS A 61 -2.02 10.25 -1.80
C HIS A 61 -1.68 8.80 -1.47
N GLY A 62 -2.04 8.31 -0.30
CA GLY A 62 -1.80 6.92 0.11
C GLY A 62 -2.50 5.91 -0.81
N THR A 63 -3.70 6.21 -1.26
CA THR A 63 -4.42 5.40 -2.25
C THR A 63 -3.68 5.32 -3.57
N HIS A 64 -3.13 6.43 -4.05
CA HIS A 64 -2.33 6.47 -5.26
C HIS A 64 -1.02 5.67 -5.11
N VAL A 65 -0.32 5.83 -3.98
CA VAL A 65 0.88 5.05 -3.65
C VAL A 65 0.57 3.55 -3.65
N CYS A 66 -0.50 3.13 -2.98
CA CYS A 66 -0.95 1.75 -2.95
C CYS A 66 -1.34 1.23 -4.35
N GLY A 67 -1.93 2.07 -5.19
CA GLY A 67 -2.26 1.75 -6.58
C GLY A 67 -1.03 1.44 -7.43
N ILE A 68 0.02 2.24 -7.30
CA ILE A 68 1.31 2.01 -7.97
C ILE A 68 1.96 0.71 -7.47
N LEU A 69 1.87 0.46 -6.18
CA LEU A 69 2.43 -0.71 -5.53
C LEU A 69 1.67 -1.99 -5.89
N ALA A 70 0.38 -2.02 -5.62
CA ALA A 70 -0.40 -3.25 -5.52
C ALA A 70 -1.67 -3.30 -6.39
N GLY A 71 -2.01 -2.25 -7.14
CA GLY A 71 -3.21 -2.24 -7.96
C GLY A 71 -3.29 -3.47 -8.88
N ASN A 72 -4.39 -4.23 -8.83
CA ASN A 72 -4.56 -5.42 -9.67
C ASN A 72 -4.95 -5.09 -11.12
N GLY A 73 -5.37 -3.86 -11.39
CA GLY A 73 -5.72 -3.36 -12.71
C GLY A 73 -7.03 -3.91 -13.29
N ARG A 74 -7.90 -4.53 -12.49
CA ARG A 74 -9.14 -5.16 -12.97
C ARG A 74 -10.06 -4.20 -13.70
N VAL A 75 -10.20 -2.98 -13.18
CA VAL A 75 -11.14 -1.98 -13.73
C VAL A 75 -10.84 -1.64 -15.18
N LEU A 76 -9.56 -1.60 -15.56
CA LEU A 76 -9.13 -1.26 -16.93
C LEU A 76 -8.30 -2.38 -17.57
N HIS A 77 -8.70 -3.63 -17.35
CA HIS A 77 -8.13 -4.81 -18.02
C HIS A 77 -6.60 -4.88 -17.96
N GLY A 78 -6.01 -4.55 -16.81
CA GLY A 78 -4.57 -4.62 -16.55
C GLY A 78 -3.77 -3.38 -16.97
N LYS A 79 -4.41 -2.36 -17.55
CA LYS A 79 -3.71 -1.15 -18.05
C LYS A 79 -2.90 -0.42 -16.97
N TYR A 80 -3.42 -0.35 -15.75
CA TYR A 80 -2.78 0.34 -14.61
C TYR A 80 -2.39 -0.61 -13.48
N LYS A 81 -2.06 -1.83 -13.81
CA LYS A 81 -1.59 -2.82 -12.86
C LYS A 81 -0.35 -2.34 -12.12
N GLY A 82 -0.32 -2.50 -10.80
CA GLY A 82 0.80 -2.13 -9.93
C GLY A 82 2.03 -3.01 -10.12
N MET A 83 3.10 -2.71 -9.38
CA MET A 83 4.38 -3.42 -9.47
C MET A 83 4.34 -4.79 -8.80
N ALA A 84 3.58 -4.92 -7.69
CA ALA A 84 3.41 -6.17 -6.92
C ALA A 84 1.90 -6.45 -6.72
N PRO A 85 1.16 -6.79 -7.80
CA PRO A 85 -0.31 -6.79 -7.79
C PRO A 85 -0.94 -7.91 -6.96
N CYS A 86 -0.15 -8.80 -6.41
CA CYS A 86 -0.60 -9.89 -5.53
C CYS A 86 -0.05 -9.78 -4.10
N CYS A 87 0.58 -8.65 -3.73
CA CYS A 87 1.04 -8.45 -2.37
C CYS A 87 -0.12 -8.13 -1.42
N ASP A 88 0.10 -8.36 -0.13
CA ASP A 88 -0.82 -8.03 0.94
C ASP A 88 -0.49 -6.65 1.53
N LEU A 89 -1.49 -5.77 1.63
CA LEU A 89 -1.32 -4.41 2.13
C LEU A 89 -1.74 -4.28 3.60
N TYR A 90 -0.85 -3.70 4.39
CA TYR A 90 -1.05 -3.32 5.79
C TYR A 90 -0.86 -1.82 5.91
N VAL A 91 -1.96 -1.07 5.96
CA VAL A 91 -1.93 0.38 5.80
C VAL A 91 -2.16 1.09 7.13
N GLY A 92 -1.21 1.91 7.55
CA GLY A 92 -1.30 2.83 8.66
C GLY A 92 -1.53 4.26 8.17
N LYS A 93 -2.67 4.85 8.54
CA LYS A 93 -2.90 6.27 8.31
C LYS A 93 -2.19 7.07 9.38
N ILE A 94 -1.14 7.78 8.98
CA ILE A 94 -0.32 8.64 9.84
C ILE A 94 -0.41 10.12 9.49
N LEU A 95 -1.01 10.45 8.34
CA LEU A 95 -1.22 11.83 7.87
C LEU A 95 -2.70 12.20 7.96
N ASN A 96 -2.97 13.42 8.39
CA ASN A 96 -4.31 13.98 8.47
C ASN A 96 -4.83 14.44 7.09
N LYS A 97 -6.03 15.04 7.06
CA LYS A 97 -6.64 15.58 5.83
C LYS A 97 -5.85 16.70 5.13
N ARG A 98 -4.85 17.27 5.79
CA ARG A 98 -3.93 18.27 5.20
C ARG A 98 -2.65 17.65 4.68
N GLY A 99 -2.48 16.31 4.81
CA GLY A 99 -1.24 15.62 4.50
C GLY A 99 -0.14 15.85 5.54
N GLU A 100 -0.51 16.28 6.75
CA GLU A 100 0.42 16.55 7.85
C GLU A 100 0.43 15.36 8.82
N GLY A 101 1.59 15.01 9.31
CA GLY A 101 1.79 14.01 10.35
C GLY A 101 2.69 14.51 11.46
N SER A 102 2.86 13.68 12.48
CA SER A 102 3.78 13.93 13.58
C SER A 102 4.75 12.77 13.73
N LEU A 103 5.88 13.02 14.40
CA LEU A 103 6.79 11.94 14.79
C LEU A 103 6.07 10.88 15.62
N LYS A 104 5.13 11.28 16.47
CA LYS A 104 4.32 10.37 17.29
C LYS A 104 3.47 9.43 16.44
N THR A 105 2.74 9.92 15.43
CA THR A 105 1.93 9.08 14.55
C THR A 105 2.79 8.15 13.71
N LEU A 106 3.93 8.63 13.21
CA LEU A 106 4.91 7.82 12.49
C LEU A 106 5.44 6.67 13.35
N LEU A 107 5.91 6.96 14.57
CA LEU A 107 6.47 5.94 15.47
C LEU A 107 5.42 4.90 15.87
N ARG A 108 4.19 5.32 16.14
CA ARG A 108 3.08 4.40 16.44
C ARG A 108 2.74 3.51 15.25
N GLY A 109 2.74 4.06 14.05
CA GLY A 109 2.54 3.31 12.81
C GLY A 109 3.64 2.27 12.59
N LEU A 110 4.89 2.65 12.76
CA LEU A 110 6.04 1.74 12.67
C LEU A 110 5.99 0.64 13.73
N GLN A 111 5.71 0.98 14.99
CA GLN A 111 5.55 0.00 16.07
C GLN A 111 4.46 -1.02 15.75
N TRP A 112 3.33 -0.57 15.23
CA TRP A 112 2.26 -1.46 14.81
C TRP A 112 2.69 -2.43 13.71
N LEU A 113 3.30 -1.92 12.63
CA LEU A 113 3.78 -2.76 11.53
C LEU A 113 4.84 -3.76 11.99
N LEU A 114 5.78 -3.33 12.84
CA LEU A 114 6.81 -4.21 13.39
C LEU A 114 6.20 -5.31 14.28
N SER A 115 5.16 -4.98 15.06
CA SER A 115 4.50 -5.95 15.94
C SER A 115 3.81 -7.10 15.19
N ILE A 116 3.41 -6.87 13.93
CA ILE A 116 2.75 -7.87 13.09
C ILE A 116 3.62 -8.38 11.93
N ALA A 117 4.86 -7.86 11.80
CA ALA A 117 5.70 -8.12 10.64
C ALA A 117 6.00 -9.60 10.43
N GLU A 118 6.30 -10.34 11.49
CA GLU A 118 6.62 -11.77 11.39
C GLU A 118 5.37 -12.58 11.00
N SER A 119 4.27 -12.42 11.74
CA SER A 119 3.03 -13.17 11.50
C SER A 119 2.37 -12.86 10.16
N CYS A 120 2.55 -11.64 9.65
CA CYS A 120 1.97 -11.18 8.38
C CYS A 120 2.97 -11.19 7.22
N ASN A 121 4.16 -11.73 7.44
CA ASN A 121 5.25 -11.74 6.45
C ASN A 121 5.51 -10.38 5.78
N ILE A 122 5.49 -9.31 6.58
CA ILE A 122 5.80 -7.97 6.10
C ILE A 122 7.30 -7.87 5.83
N ARG A 123 7.69 -7.63 4.59
CA ARG A 123 9.07 -7.58 4.13
C ARG A 123 9.52 -6.20 3.71
N VAL A 124 8.57 -5.32 3.44
CA VAL A 124 8.83 -3.95 2.99
C VAL A 124 7.91 -3.01 3.74
N ILE A 125 8.42 -1.85 4.14
CA ILE A 125 7.64 -0.74 4.66
C ILE A 125 7.91 0.47 3.78
N ASN A 126 6.85 1.03 3.23
CA ASN A 126 6.87 2.30 2.52
C ASN A 126 6.40 3.43 3.44
N ILE A 127 7.17 4.49 3.50
CA ILE A 127 6.85 5.72 4.23
C ILE A 127 6.97 6.88 3.24
N SER A 128 5.88 7.54 2.97
CA SER A 128 5.86 8.68 2.03
C SER A 128 5.14 9.91 2.60
#